data_3a9b4e340f7099c9927be9d4a04c2445
#
_entry.id   3a9b4e340f7099c9927be9d4a04c2445
#
_cell.length_a   1.000
_cell.length_b   1.000
_cell.length_c   1.000
_cell.angle_alpha   90.00
_cell.angle_beta   90.00
_cell.angle_gamma   90.00
#
_symmetry.space_group_name_H-M   'P 1'
#
loop_
_entity.id
_entity.type
_entity.pdbx_description
1 polymer ?
#
loop_
_entity_poly.entity_id
_entity_poly.type
_entity_poly.pdbx_seq_one_letter_code
_entity_poly.pdbx_strand_id
1 'polypeptide(L)'
;MKKITIAVMSICLMGTLPASAQFGKLLDKAKEKVGGKSAGKKSGDFTTVWESEFENKATRIAVVDGDGSYVVGTDDNSASVLDKEGKAIWNGDYKKLTTNKTNKSEFQYTVWKKGGGYLFLFDERSLGTDRVACLDITTGKELWSSEAYQNLIPKGTKAEEGTDQGELETVKYIDELDAFFISQKASVIMVNAKTGEKIWETNRFKGGVGKYIYDAKRNEIIMVNFKPTALGALFAGFKNQLVKINASNGDILWDASFLGTIEKELVTRRAIIDLWVKGDKLFMYLDGLQVFNMANGQKIWSATYENDMQGSSGNSLIGGKKRSKMYKTLAPPLFTDNAVYIVMLGTRDRTKYVEKHDLESGKLLWASEKITGALCMPHIYKVGNKILVQVGGKIEVQELRYEEVSSSSGAAVGALTGFGGGGGTKQWVPYIFWDYKDQKNSVLSLDDATGLTAWRSERFDKRITDFVIHESKTLFVGDGDQFYGYDIASGTQFFDVKHNDANVGKAKDVIDFDDKVVVLSEKGLAAYNKKDGSRVYATEKIKGVDYFYAIGNNYFLRDQRNSKNIIYGIDMTNGETKGSVQSKGKGGSPKYGDGIDITEDGEYIFAFKGRKVEKIKVNN
;
A
#
# COMPACT_ATOMS: atom_id res chain seq x y z
N MET A 1 41.44 25.84 7.84
CA MET A 1 41.85 26.70 6.70
C MET A 1 43.36 26.88 6.53
N LYS A 2 44.23 26.41 7.44
CA LYS A 2 45.72 26.59 7.31
C LYS A 2 46.48 25.42 6.66
N LYS A 3 45.84 24.31 6.30
CA LYS A 3 46.52 23.15 5.69
C LYS A 3 46.33 22.97 4.18
N ILE A 4 45.54 23.85 3.54
CA ILE A 4 45.28 23.75 2.07
C ILE A 4 46.17 24.74 1.29
N THR A 5 46.67 25.80 1.94
CA THR A 5 47.49 26.82 1.28
C THR A 5 48.95 26.40 1.03
N ILE A 6 49.45 25.37 1.73
CA ILE A 6 50.85 24.93 1.61
C ILE A 6 51.04 23.92 0.44
N ALA A 7 49.97 23.28 -0.02
CA ALA A 7 50.05 22.29 -1.12
C ALA A 7 50.04 22.94 -2.54
N VAL A 8 49.67 24.23 -2.66
CA VAL A 8 49.60 24.92 -3.97
C VAL A 8 50.90 25.65 -4.30
N MET A 9 51.74 25.94 -3.30
CA MET A 9 52.98 26.69 -3.50
C MET A 9 54.21 25.83 -3.84
N SER A 10 54.14 24.53 -3.71
CA SER A 10 55.27 23.61 -4.03
C SER A 10 55.27 23.05 -5.46
N ILE A 11 54.31 23.42 -6.31
CA ILE A 11 54.18 22.91 -7.71
C ILE A 11 54.70 23.92 -8.75
N CYS A 12 55.11 25.12 -8.36
CA CYS A 12 55.60 26.16 -9.30
C CYS A 12 57.10 26.18 -9.56
N LEU A 13 57.85 25.16 -9.16
CA LEU A 13 59.30 25.18 -9.34
C LEU A 13 59.87 23.85 -9.89
N MET A 14 59.38 23.37 -11.01
CA MET A 14 60.17 22.46 -11.89
C MET A 14 59.59 22.44 -13.32
N GLY A 15 60.36 23.03 -14.21
CA GLY A 15 60.68 22.72 -15.61
C GLY A 15 59.59 22.35 -16.60
N THR A 16 59.33 23.27 -17.46
CA THR A 16 58.92 23.16 -18.92
C THR A 16 58.82 21.78 -19.54
N LEU A 17 57.58 21.33 -19.78
CA LEU A 17 57.12 20.46 -20.89
C LEU A 17 55.60 20.59 -21.05
N PRO A 18 54.98 20.32 -22.23
CA PRO A 18 53.69 20.92 -22.60
C PRO A 18 52.51 20.53 -21.71
N ALA A 19 52.04 21.53 -20.98
CA ALA A 19 51.15 21.42 -19.85
C ALA A 19 49.66 21.28 -20.15
N SER A 20 49.24 21.08 -21.41
CA SER A 20 47.79 21.11 -21.73
C SER A 20 47.06 19.80 -21.52
N ALA A 21 47.72 18.63 -21.66
CA ALA A 21 47.06 17.32 -21.57
C ALA A 21 47.07 16.73 -20.14
N GLN A 22 48.03 17.14 -19.29
CA GLN A 22 48.08 16.64 -17.90
C GLN A 22 47.29 17.54 -16.92
N PHE A 23 47.13 18.83 -17.22
CA PHE A 23 46.27 19.70 -16.42
C PHE A 23 44.78 19.39 -16.60
N GLY A 24 44.35 18.99 -17.78
CA GLY A 24 42.99 18.51 -18.02
C GLY A 24 42.65 17.28 -17.15
N LYS A 25 43.53 16.28 -17.17
CA LYS A 25 43.37 15.06 -16.34
C LYS A 25 43.50 15.28 -14.83
N LEU A 26 44.25 16.29 -14.41
CA LEU A 26 44.36 16.68 -12.99
C LEU A 26 43.19 17.54 -12.55
N LEU A 27 42.66 18.41 -13.43
CA LEU A 27 41.43 19.17 -13.19
C LEU A 27 40.21 18.26 -13.18
N ASP A 28 40.15 17.26 -14.06
CA ASP A 28 39.10 16.25 -14.08
C ASP A 28 39.17 15.36 -12.82
N LYS A 29 40.38 14.92 -12.41
CA LYS A 29 40.54 14.23 -11.12
C LYS A 29 40.31 15.13 -9.90
N ALA A 30 40.55 16.41 -9.98
CA ALA A 30 40.25 17.38 -8.92
C ALA A 30 38.74 17.73 -8.93
N LYS A 31 38.11 17.82 -10.11
CA LYS A 31 36.66 17.93 -10.25
C LYS A 31 35.95 16.66 -9.77
N GLU A 32 36.50 15.47 -10.05
CA GLU A 32 36.04 14.21 -9.51
C GLU A 32 36.18 14.09 -7.99
N LYS A 33 37.17 14.76 -7.39
CA LYS A 33 37.35 14.84 -5.94
C LYS A 33 36.60 15.99 -5.26
N VAL A 34 36.28 17.06 -5.99
CA VAL A 34 35.52 18.24 -5.51
C VAL A 34 34.07 18.16 -6.00
N GLY A 35 33.80 17.37 -7.04
CA GLY A 35 32.47 17.05 -7.50
C GLY A 35 31.68 16.40 -6.35
N GLY A 36 30.68 17.08 -5.91
CA GLY A 36 29.84 16.64 -4.82
C GLY A 36 29.40 15.22 -5.07
N LYS A 37 29.47 14.35 -4.05
CA LYS A 37 29.07 12.95 -4.14
C LYS A 37 27.65 12.90 -4.69
N SER A 38 27.44 12.31 -5.87
CA SER A 38 26.12 12.12 -6.46
C SER A 38 25.14 11.52 -5.43
N ALA A 39 23.85 11.77 -5.58
CA ALA A 39 22.81 11.22 -4.70
C ALA A 39 22.82 9.70 -4.71
N GLY A 40 23.22 9.08 -5.83
CA GLY A 40 23.33 7.65 -6.00
C GLY A 40 24.66 7.18 -6.61
N LYS A 41 24.91 5.87 -6.57
CA LYS A 41 25.91 5.18 -7.36
C LYS A 41 25.21 4.46 -8.49
N LYS A 42 25.56 4.77 -9.73
CA LYS A 42 24.96 4.19 -10.93
C LYS A 42 25.90 3.16 -11.55
N SER A 43 25.32 2.23 -12.29
CA SER A 43 26.02 1.32 -13.17
C SER A 43 25.15 1.02 -14.40
N GLY A 44 25.77 0.62 -15.52
CA GLY A 44 25.06 0.32 -16.77
C GLY A 44 24.60 1.55 -17.52
N ASP A 45 23.53 1.42 -18.31
CA ASP A 45 23.05 2.41 -19.28
C ASP A 45 22.21 3.55 -18.69
N PHE A 46 22.15 3.66 -17.39
CA PHE A 46 21.42 4.72 -16.72
C PHE A 46 22.19 6.04 -16.77
N THR A 47 21.56 7.06 -17.35
CA THR A 47 22.17 8.37 -17.56
C THR A 47 21.54 9.42 -16.67
N THR A 48 22.39 10.27 -16.05
CA THR A 48 21.89 11.43 -15.31
C THR A 48 21.34 12.45 -16.27
N VAL A 49 20.08 12.84 -16.07
CA VAL A 49 19.45 13.95 -16.77
C VAL A 49 19.89 15.27 -16.13
N TRP A 50 19.77 15.34 -14.80
CA TRP A 50 20.25 16.45 -14.01
C TRP A 50 20.55 16.03 -12.56
N GLU A 51 21.41 16.81 -11.90
CA GLU A 51 21.63 16.77 -10.46
C GLU A 51 21.25 18.14 -9.86
N SER A 52 20.58 18.13 -8.71
CA SER A 52 20.17 19.33 -8.01
C SER A 52 20.31 19.18 -6.51
N GLU A 53 20.07 20.26 -5.79
CA GLU A 53 20.07 20.24 -4.32
C GLU A 53 18.81 20.95 -3.81
N PHE A 54 18.13 20.29 -2.86
CA PHE A 54 17.16 20.98 -2.01
C PHE A 54 17.89 21.95 -1.08
N GLU A 55 17.32 23.09 -0.79
CA GLU A 55 17.90 24.00 0.18
C GLU A 55 17.91 23.38 1.59
N ASN A 56 16.82 22.72 1.95
CA ASN A 56 16.71 22.00 3.21
C ASN A 56 16.97 20.50 3.00
N LYS A 57 17.35 19.82 4.09
CA LYS A 57 17.55 18.38 4.07
C LYS A 57 16.20 17.70 3.92
N ALA A 58 16.01 16.90 2.85
CA ALA A 58 14.83 16.08 2.69
C ALA A 58 15.00 14.71 3.39
N THR A 59 13.97 14.26 4.06
CA THR A 59 13.85 12.90 4.59
C THR A 59 12.84 12.08 3.77
N ARG A 60 12.01 12.78 2.99
CA ARG A 60 11.01 12.21 2.06
C ARG A 60 11.14 12.93 0.74
N ILE A 61 10.87 12.20 -0.34
CA ILE A 61 10.72 12.75 -1.67
C ILE A 61 9.42 12.26 -2.26
N ALA A 62 8.76 13.09 -3.04
CA ALA A 62 7.62 12.71 -3.85
C ALA A 62 7.76 13.33 -5.24
N VAL A 63 7.49 12.52 -6.25
CA VAL A 63 7.48 12.92 -7.65
C VAL A 63 6.05 13.16 -8.09
N VAL A 64 5.81 14.32 -8.66
CA VAL A 64 4.47 14.78 -9.04
C VAL A 64 4.17 14.48 -10.48
N ASP A 65 2.89 14.27 -10.76
CA ASP A 65 2.31 14.05 -12.09
C ASP A 65 2.90 12.84 -12.84
N GLY A 66 3.45 11.86 -12.13
CA GLY A 66 3.95 10.63 -12.72
C GLY A 66 5.12 10.79 -13.69
N ASP A 67 5.27 11.96 -14.31
CA ASP A 67 6.32 12.31 -15.27
C ASP A 67 7.50 13.09 -14.67
N GLY A 68 7.40 13.43 -13.38
CA GLY A 68 8.40 14.23 -12.70
C GLY A 68 8.30 15.73 -12.97
N SER A 69 7.09 16.24 -13.24
CA SER A 69 6.82 17.67 -13.44
C SER A 69 7.28 18.50 -12.24
N TYR A 70 7.13 17.94 -11.02
CA TYR A 70 7.66 18.51 -9.79
C TYR A 70 8.32 17.45 -8.94
N VAL A 71 9.36 17.83 -8.23
CA VAL A 71 10.01 16.99 -7.21
C VAL A 71 9.97 17.70 -5.88
N VAL A 72 9.28 17.10 -4.92
CA VAL A 72 9.08 17.67 -3.59
C VAL A 72 9.92 16.93 -2.57
N GLY A 73 10.83 17.63 -1.95
CA GLY A 73 11.59 17.12 -0.80
C GLY A 73 11.05 17.72 0.49
N THR A 74 10.68 16.89 1.45
CA THR A 74 10.17 17.33 2.75
C THR A 74 10.93 16.70 3.91
N ASP A 75 10.96 17.40 5.02
CA ASP A 75 11.21 16.87 6.35
C ASP A 75 10.08 17.27 7.30
N ASP A 76 10.24 17.04 8.61
CA ASP A 76 9.21 17.39 9.59
C ASP A 76 9.01 18.91 9.75
N ASN A 77 9.92 19.75 9.28
CA ASN A 77 9.92 21.21 9.55
C ASN A 77 9.92 22.07 8.28
N SER A 78 10.20 21.49 7.11
CA SER A 78 10.43 22.25 5.89
C SER A 78 10.07 21.48 4.62
N ALA A 79 9.89 22.21 3.54
CA ALA A 79 9.75 21.66 2.20
C ALA A 79 10.59 22.44 1.19
N SER A 80 11.00 21.74 0.12
CA SER A 80 11.67 22.29 -1.05
C SER A 80 11.08 21.65 -2.30
N VAL A 81 10.80 22.45 -3.32
CA VAL A 81 10.21 21.96 -4.57
C VAL A 81 11.09 22.36 -5.75
N LEU A 82 11.35 21.39 -6.62
CA LEU A 82 12.08 21.56 -7.87
C LEU A 82 11.13 21.34 -9.04
N ASP A 83 11.40 22.01 -10.17
CA ASP A 83 10.73 21.74 -11.45
C ASP A 83 11.31 20.49 -12.15
N LYS A 84 10.74 20.15 -13.30
CA LYS A 84 11.16 18.97 -14.10
C LYS A 84 12.60 19.05 -14.62
N GLU A 85 13.19 20.26 -14.70
CA GLU A 85 14.58 20.52 -15.03
C GLU A 85 15.51 20.49 -13.80
N GLY A 86 14.98 20.28 -12.60
CA GLY A 86 15.74 20.25 -11.35
C GLY A 86 16.04 21.64 -10.78
N LYS A 87 15.39 22.68 -11.29
CA LYS A 87 15.55 24.05 -10.79
C LYS A 87 14.64 24.29 -9.59
N ALA A 88 15.17 24.94 -8.57
CA ALA A 88 14.38 25.28 -7.39
C ALA A 88 13.24 26.25 -7.73
N ILE A 89 12.03 25.87 -7.38
CA ILE A 89 10.83 26.71 -7.51
C ILE A 89 10.65 27.50 -6.21
N TRP A 90 10.59 26.81 -5.07
CA TRP A 90 10.52 27.40 -3.76
C TRP A 90 11.08 26.46 -2.68
N ASN A 91 11.35 27.04 -1.52
CA ASN A 91 11.72 26.31 -0.31
C ASN A 91 11.35 27.14 0.92
N GLY A 92 11.23 26.50 2.06
CA GLY A 92 11.03 27.22 3.31
C GLY A 92 10.69 26.34 4.51
N ASP A 93 10.90 26.92 5.68
CA ASP A 93 10.45 26.36 6.95
C ASP A 93 8.96 26.60 7.12
N TYR A 94 8.20 25.59 7.53
CA TYR A 94 6.74 25.71 7.73
C TYR A 94 6.36 26.85 8.67
N LYS A 95 7.17 27.08 9.71
CA LYS A 95 6.97 28.19 10.65
C LYS A 95 7.05 29.58 10.02
N LYS A 96 7.79 29.71 8.92
CA LYS A 96 7.92 30.97 8.17
C LYS A 96 6.88 31.09 7.06
N LEU A 97 6.46 29.94 6.51
CA LEU A 97 5.51 29.86 5.40
C LEU A 97 4.06 29.98 5.87
N THR A 98 3.78 29.72 7.16
CA THR A 98 2.41 29.66 7.69
C THR A 98 2.14 30.78 8.70
N THR A 99 0.98 31.43 8.58
CA THR A 99 0.58 32.55 9.47
C THR A 99 0.35 32.06 10.90
N ASN A 100 -0.18 30.86 11.10
CA ASN A 100 -0.33 30.26 12.42
C ASN A 100 0.99 29.67 12.97
N LYS A 101 2.10 29.84 12.24
CA LYS A 101 3.45 29.41 12.65
C LYS A 101 3.53 27.91 12.96
N THR A 102 2.94 27.07 12.12
CA THR A 102 3.12 25.61 12.15
C THR A 102 4.63 25.29 12.21
N ASN A 103 5.08 24.68 13.28
CA ASN A 103 6.52 24.52 13.53
C ASN A 103 7.01 23.15 13.09
N LYS A 104 6.22 22.11 13.37
CA LYS A 104 6.54 20.73 13.04
C LYS A 104 5.30 20.07 12.47
N SER A 105 5.45 19.34 11.40
CA SER A 105 4.34 18.58 10.86
C SER A 105 4.44 17.13 11.30
N GLU A 106 3.63 16.73 12.28
CA GLU A 106 3.51 15.34 12.71
C GLU A 106 2.82 14.49 11.65
N PHE A 107 1.98 15.12 10.83
CA PHE A 107 1.29 14.50 9.72
C PHE A 107 1.36 15.42 8.51
N GLN A 108 1.78 14.84 7.37
CA GLN A 108 1.80 15.53 6.08
C GLN A 108 0.95 14.74 5.10
N TYR A 109 0.05 15.43 4.43
CA TYR A 109 -0.74 14.85 3.36
C TYR A 109 -0.51 15.64 2.09
N THR A 110 0.12 15.01 1.13
CA THR A 110 0.42 15.60 -0.16
C THR A 110 -0.65 15.20 -1.15
N VAL A 111 -1.29 16.17 -1.75
CA VAL A 111 -2.33 16.00 -2.76
C VAL A 111 -1.80 16.49 -4.08
N TRP A 112 -1.94 15.68 -5.12
CA TRP A 112 -1.54 15.99 -6.48
C TRP A 112 -2.76 16.25 -7.35
N LYS A 113 -2.65 17.31 -8.16
CA LYS A 113 -3.60 17.63 -9.22
C LYS A 113 -2.83 17.92 -10.48
N LYS A 114 -3.46 17.76 -11.64
CA LYS A 114 -2.88 18.18 -12.91
C LYS A 114 -2.52 19.67 -12.85
N GLY A 115 -1.21 19.95 -12.90
CA GLY A 115 -0.68 21.31 -12.83
C GLY A 115 -0.58 21.94 -11.44
N GLY A 116 -0.68 21.14 -10.34
CA GLY A 116 -0.56 21.70 -9.00
C GLY A 116 -0.81 20.70 -7.89
N GLY A 117 -1.18 21.19 -6.72
CA GLY A 117 -1.50 20.35 -5.57
C GLY A 117 -1.47 21.08 -4.25
N TYR A 118 -1.72 20.33 -3.20
CA TYR A 118 -1.77 20.82 -1.84
C TYR A 118 -0.77 20.09 -0.95
N LEU A 119 -0.13 20.82 -0.07
CA LEU A 119 0.61 20.25 1.05
C LEU A 119 -0.14 20.60 2.34
N PHE A 120 -0.88 19.63 2.87
CA PHE A 120 -1.60 19.74 4.14
C PHE A 120 -0.66 19.37 5.28
N LEU A 121 -0.55 20.24 6.27
CA LEU A 121 0.34 20.13 7.42
C LEU A 121 -0.47 20.08 8.70
N PHE A 122 -0.12 19.19 9.60
CA PHE A 122 -0.69 19.11 10.94
C PHE A 122 0.40 19.11 12.01
N ASP A 123 0.36 20.09 12.92
CA ASP A 123 1.25 20.26 14.05
C ASP A 123 0.48 19.94 15.34
N GLU A 124 0.64 18.71 15.85
CA GLU A 124 0.08 18.29 17.14
C GLU A 124 0.91 18.89 18.26
N ARG A 125 0.28 19.69 19.09
CA ARG A 125 0.96 20.34 20.21
C ARG A 125 0.67 19.64 21.52
N SER A 126 1.74 19.33 22.25
CA SER A 126 1.62 18.76 23.61
C SER A 126 1.03 19.76 24.59
N LEU A 127 1.26 21.05 24.35
CA LEU A 127 0.72 22.17 25.13
C LEU A 127 0.20 23.24 24.17
N GLY A 128 -1.07 23.59 24.30
CA GLY A 128 -1.75 24.59 23.48
C GLY A 128 -2.64 23.98 22.41
N THR A 129 -2.94 24.78 21.40
CA THR A 129 -3.87 24.43 20.31
C THR A 129 -3.11 23.83 19.15
N ASP A 130 -3.60 22.70 18.63
CA ASP A 130 -3.06 22.11 17.40
C ASP A 130 -3.21 23.09 16.23
N ARG A 131 -2.33 22.96 15.25
CA ARG A 131 -2.28 23.85 14.09
C ARG A 131 -2.37 23.06 12.80
N VAL A 132 -3.16 23.56 11.89
CA VAL A 132 -3.28 23.03 10.54
C VAL A 132 -2.92 24.14 9.56
N ALA A 133 -2.21 23.80 8.50
CA ALA A 133 -1.96 24.69 7.38
C ALA A 133 -2.02 23.93 6.06
N CYS A 134 -2.40 24.62 5.01
CA CYS A 134 -2.40 24.11 3.65
C CYS A 134 -1.60 25.05 2.76
N LEU A 135 -0.61 24.50 2.08
CA LEU A 135 0.23 25.23 1.15
C LEU A 135 -0.08 24.78 -0.27
N ASP A 136 0.01 25.72 -1.20
CA ASP A 136 0.05 25.40 -2.63
C ASP A 136 1.44 24.83 -2.97
N ILE A 137 1.47 23.64 -3.54
CA ILE A 137 2.72 22.93 -3.83
C ILE A 137 3.55 23.63 -4.89
N THR A 138 2.92 24.28 -5.86
CA THR A 138 3.65 24.91 -6.98
C THR A 138 4.29 26.22 -6.60
N THR A 139 3.75 26.92 -5.62
CA THR A 139 4.22 28.26 -5.22
C THR A 139 4.79 28.35 -3.82
N GLY A 140 4.54 27.37 -2.96
CA GLY A 140 4.87 27.40 -1.53
C GLY A 140 4.07 28.41 -0.72
N LYS A 141 3.08 29.06 -1.33
CA LYS A 141 2.25 30.05 -0.62
C LYS A 141 1.23 29.34 0.25
N GLU A 142 1.03 29.88 1.44
CA GLU A 142 -0.08 29.49 2.28
C GLU A 142 -1.39 29.82 1.57
N LEU A 143 -2.23 28.81 1.43
CA LEU A 143 -3.62 28.95 1.00
C LEU A 143 -4.50 29.34 2.19
N TRP A 144 -4.32 28.64 3.29
CA TRP A 144 -4.99 28.87 4.54
C TRP A 144 -4.29 28.20 5.72
N SER A 145 -4.60 28.67 6.92
CA SER A 145 -4.23 28.00 8.17
C SER A 145 -5.33 28.12 9.20
N SER A 146 -5.38 27.19 10.16
CA SER A 146 -6.43 27.11 11.15
C SER A 146 -5.96 26.50 12.46
N GLU A 147 -6.51 26.98 13.57
CA GLU A 147 -6.42 26.35 14.89
C GLU A 147 -7.78 25.73 15.30
N ALA A 148 -8.77 25.73 14.42
CA ALA A 148 -10.10 25.16 14.68
C ALA A 148 -10.13 23.64 14.59
N TYR A 149 -9.22 23.04 13.82
CA TYR A 149 -9.17 21.59 13.61
C TYR A 149 -8.24 20.92 14.62
N GLN A 150 -8.82 20.24 15.60
CA GLN A 150 -8.11 19.70 16.75
C GLN A 150 -8.18 18.18 16.80
N ASN A 151 -7.12 17.55 17.35
CA ASN A 151 -7.10 16.10 17.63
C ASN A 151 -7.34 15.26 16.37
N LEU A 152 -6.70 15.64 15.26
CA LEU A 152 -6.79 14.90 13.99
C LEU A 152 -6.08 13.55 14.04
N ILE A 153 -5.08 13.41 14.92
CA ILE A 153 -4.38 12.15 15.16
C ILE A 153 -4.97 11.47 16.40
N PRO A 154 -5.54 10.28 16.31
CA PRO A 154 -6.02 9.56 17.46
C PRO A 154 -4.90 9.29 18.47
N LYS A 155 -5.04 9.75 19.71
CA LYS A 155 -4.05 9.51 20.76
C LYS A 155 -3.85 8.01 20.97
N GLY A 156 -2.60 7.57 20.97
CA GLY A 156 -2.23 6.16 21.19
C GLY A 156 -1.98 5.35 19.93
N THR A 157 -2.21 5.89 18.75
CA THR A 157 -1.80 5.26 17.49
C THR A 157 -0.36 5.65 17.17
N LYS A 158 0.62 5.03 17.83
CA LYS A 158 1.97 4.99 17.26
C LYS A 158 1.91 4.10 16.03
N ALA A 159 2.19 4.65 14.86
CA ALA A 159 2.44 3.86 13.68
C ALA A 159 3.65 2.97 13.99
N GLU A 160 3.46 1.66 14.10
CA GLU A 160 4.57 0.73 14.21
C GLU A 160 5.31 0.69 12.86
N GLU A 161 6.64 0.75 12.94
CA GLU A 161 7.50 0.65 11.77
C GLU A 161 7.23 -0.67 11.05
N GLY A 162 6.92 -0.60 9.76
CA GLY A 162 6.82 -1.77 8.89
C GLY A 162 5.43 -2.34 8.63
N THR A 163 4.39 -1.72 9.12
CA THR A 163 3.02 -2.03 8.70
C THR A 163 2.52 -0.96 7.74
N ASP A 164 1.73 -1.36 6.73
CA ASP A 164 0.97 -0.44 5.86
C ASP A 164 -0.12 0.32 6.64
N GLN A 165 0.15 0.64 7.88
CA GLN A 165 -0.66 1.49 8.76
C GLN A 165 -0.49 2.98 8.43
N GLY A 166 0.15 3.26 7.30
CA GLY A 166 0.62 4.57 6.94
C GLY A 166 -0.43 5.63 6.77
N GLU A 167 -1.67 5.32 6.66
CA GLU A 167 -2.70 6.32 6.58
C GLU A 167 -3.52 6.34 7.87
N LEU A 168 -3.12 7.20 8.79
CA LEU A 168 -4.05 7.73 9.78
C LEU A 168 -5.20 8.36 9.01
N GLU A 169 -6.29 7.63 8.90
CA GLU A 169 -7.42 7.99 8.05
C GLU A 169 -8.28 9.09 8.66
N THR A 170 -7.62 10.06 9.26
CA THR A 170 -8.27 11.23 9.83
C THR A 170 -8.49 12.31 8.80
N VAL A 171 -7.67 12.35 7.74
CA VAL A 171 -7.77 13.32 6.65
C VAL A 171 -7.72 12.61 5.31
N LYS A 172 -8.70 12.87 4.46
CA LYS A 172 -8.77 12.39 3.08
C LYS A 172 -9.10 13.52 2.14
N TYR A 173 -8.54 13.47 0.97
CA TYR A 173 -8.88 14.39 -0.09
C TYR A 173 -9.82 13.72 -1.08
N ILE A 174 -10.88 14.41 -1.44
CA ILE A 174 -11.84 13.99 -2.47
C ILE A 174 -11.65 14.92 -3.67
N ASP A 175 -11.04 14.39 -4.72
CA ASP A 175 -10.59 15.16 -5.89
C ASP A 175 -11.76 15.85 -6.60
N GLU A 176 -12.85 15.16 -6.80
CA GLU A 176 -14.03 15.68 -7.49
C GLU A 176 -14.72 16.85 -6.75
N LEU A 177 -14.51 16.94 -5.44
CA LEU A 177 -15.07 18.01 -4.60
C LEU A 177 -14.06 19.12 -4.30
N ASP A 178 -12.78 18.92 -4.63
CA ASP A 178 -11.70 19.78 -4.18
C ASP A 178 -11.76 20.06 -2.67
N ALA A 179 -11.96 19.01 -1.89
CA ALA A 179 -12.22 19.12 -0.48
C ALA A 179 -11.52 18.07 0.37
N PHE A 180 -11.14 18.45 1.58
CA PHE A 180 -10.66 17.52 2.60
C PHE A 180 -11.83 16.99 3.42
N PHE A 181 -11.90 15.67 3.55
CA PHE A 181 -12.82 14.95 4.41
C PHE A 181 -12.07 14.56 5.68
N ILE A 182 -12.40 15.23 6.80
CA ILE A 182 -11.60 15.18 8.02
C ILE A 182 -12.41 14.56 9.16
N SER A 183 -11.82 13.65 9.89
CA SER A 183 -12.35 13.15 11.15
C SER A 183 -11.73 13.88 12.33
N GLN A 184 -12.58 14.43 13.20
CA GLN A 184 -12.17 15.14 14.39
C GLN A 184 -13.00 14.66 15.60
N LYS A 185 -12.37 13.93 16.55
CA LYS A 185 -13.04 13.38 17.76
C LYS A 185 -14.34 12.61 17.45
N ALA A 186 -15.46 13.29 17.53
CA ALA A 186 -16.82 12.75 17.33
C ALA A 186 -17.50 13.34 16.10
N SER A 187 -16.82 14.19 15.35
CA SER A 187 -17.34 14.83 14.14
C SER A 187 -16.56 14.42 12.90
N VAL A 188 -17.24 14.52 11.79
CA VAL A 188 -16.67 14.46 10.44
C VAL A 188 -16.93 15.79 9.78
N ILE A 189 -15.91 16.36 9.18
CA ILE A 189 -15.91 17.72 8.63
C ILE A 189 -15.53 17.64 7.17
N MET A 190 -16.20 18.40 6.32
CA MET A 190 -15.78 18.68 4.95
C MET A 190 -15.22 20.09 4.89
N VAL A 191 -14.00 20.23 4.38
CA VAL A 191 -13.26 21.49 4.31
C VAL A 191 -12.87 21.74 2.86
N ASN A 192 -13.17 22.92 2.35
CA ASN A 192 -12.70 23.35 1.03
C ASN A 192 -11.16 23.35 1.02
N ALA A 193 -10.54 22.61 0.10
CA ALA A 193 -9.09 22.43 0.10
C ALA A 193 -8.34 23.72 -0.22
N LYS A 194 -8.94 24.61 -1.00
CA LYS A 194 -8.33 25.87 -1.45
C LYS A 194 -8.48 27.00 -0.45
N THR A 195 -9.62 27.07 0.26
CA THR A 195 -9.94 28.20 1.16
C THR A 195 -9.82 27.85 2.64
N GLY A 196 -9.84 26.57 3.00
CA GLY A 196 -9.88 26.12 4.39
C GLY A 196 -11.22 26.32 5.08
N GLU A 197 -12.22 26.79 4.36
CA GLU A 197 -13.56 27.00 4.89
C GLU A 197 -14.27 25.67 5.14
N LYS A 198 -14.90 25.58 6.28
CA LYS A 198 -15.75 24.44 6.60
C LYS A 198 -17.01 24.47 5.75
N ILE A 199 -17.17 23.48 4.85
CA ILE A 199 -18.38 23.34 4.02
C ILE A 199 -19.51 22.83 4.91
N TRP A 200 -19.26 21.79 5.70
CA TRP A 200 -20.20 21.25 6.67
C TRP A 200 -19.48 20.44 7.76
N GLU A 201 -20.20 20.14 8.84
CA GLU A 201 -19.75 19.29 9.94
C GLU A 201 -20.92 18.47 10.48
N THR A 202 -20.65 17.20 10.80
CA THR A 202 -21.62 16.35 11.51
C THR A 202 -20.94 15.62 12.67
N ASN A 203 -21.59 15.62 13.84
CA ASN A 203 -21.06 15.05 15.07
C ASN A 203 -21.66 13.67 15.42
N ARG A 204 -22.19 12.97 14.43
CA ARG A 204 -22.89 11.68 14.60
C ARG A 204 -21.98 10.45 14.53
N PHE A 205 -20.68 10.65 14.41
CA PHE A 205 -19.70 9.58 14.27
C PHE A 205 -18.68 9.61 15.39
N LYS A 206 -18.07 8.45 15.68
CA LYS A 206 -16.96 8.35 16.63
C LYS A 206 -15.77 7.65 16.02
N GLY A 207 -14.57 8.17 16.28
CA GLY A 207 -13.32 7.65 15.75
C GLY A 207 -12.92 8.32 14.45
N GLY A 208 -11.96 7.73 13.76
CA GLY A 208 -11.50 8.22 12.46
C GLY A 208 -12.55 8.07 11.37
N VAL A 209 -12.28 8.63 10.20
CA VAL A 209 -13.08 8.38 9.00
C VAL A 209 -12.96 6.90 8.67
N GLY A 210 -14.05 6.17 8.75
CA GLY A 210 -14.10 4.75 8.40
C GLY A 210 -13.94 4.51 6.90
N LYS A 211 -14.02 3.25 6.47
CA LYS A 211 -14.04 2.93 5.04
C LYS A 211 -15.18 3.72 4.39
N TYR A 212 -14.87 4.46 3.33
CA TYR A 212 -15.87 5.21 2.58
C TYR A 212 -15.64 5.10 1.08
N ILE A 213 -16.68 5.39 0.35
CA ILE A 213 -16.64 5.66 -1.10
C ILE A 213 -17.39 6.96 -1.37
N TYR A 214 -16.91 7.70 -2.36
CA TYR A 214 -17.63 8.85 -2.90
C TYR A 214 -18.27 8.47 -4.23
N ASP A 215 -19.59 8.63 -4.34
CA ASP A 215 -20.34 8.44 -5.57
C ASP A 215 -20.51 9.80 -6.25
N ALA A 216 -19.62 10.11 -7.20
CA ALA A 216 -19.61 11.39 -7.91
C ALA A 216 -20.90 11.63 -8.72
N LYS A 217 -21.55 10.57 -9.23
CA LYS A 217 -22.80 10.71 -10.01
C LYS A 217 -23.96 11.22 -9.17
N ARG A 218 -24.00 10.84 -7.89
CA ARG A 218 -25.06 11.22 -6.95
C ARG A 218 -24.64 12.32 -5.99
N ASN A 219 -23.36 12.65 -5.98
CA ASN A 219 -22.73 13.53 -5.00
C ASN A 219 -23.00 13.07 -3.55
N GLU A 220 -22.75 11.80 -3.29
CA GLU A 220 -23.04 11.14 -2.03
C GLU A 220 -21.79 10.42 -1.49
N ILE A 221 -21.61 10.45 -0.18
CA ILE A 221 -20.58 9.67 0.53
C ILE A 221 -21.26 8.52 1.25
N ILE A 222 -20.80 7.30 1.01
CA ILE A 222 -21.21 6.11 1.76
C ILE A 222 -20.07 5.73 2.68
N MET A 223 -20.34 5.63 3.98
CA MET A 223 -19.29 5.39 4.97
C MET A 223 -19.69 4.31 5.98
N VAL A 224 -18.72 3.46 6.32
CA VAL A 224 -18.82 2.51 7.43
C VAL A 224 -18.22 3.14 8.66
N ASN A 225 -18.96 3.17 9.76
CA ASN A 225 -18.51 3.74 11.03
C ASN A 225 -19.26 3.12 12.22
N PHE A 226 -19.12 3.74 13.38
CA PHE A 226 -19.84 3.38 14.60
C PHE A 226 -20.77 4.49 15.03
N LYS A 227 -22.00 4.11 15.37
CA LYS A 227 -22.96 5.00 16.00
C LYS A 227 -22.83 4.93 17.53
N PRO A 228 -22.66 6.06 18.21
CA PRO A 228 -22.73 6.07 19.66
C PRO A 228 -24.11 5.61 20.14
N THR A 229 -24.18 4.75 21.16
CA THR A 229 -25.44 4.42 21.82
C THR A 229 -25.74 5.43 22.91
N ALA A 230 -27.02 5.66 23.22
CA ALA A 230 -27.46 6.64 24.23
C ALA A 230 -26.85 6.37 25.63
N LEU A 231 -26.52 5.12 25.96
CA LEU A 231 -25.83 4.70 27.18
C LEU A 231 -24.32 4.53 26.98
N GLY A 232 -23.83 4.70 25.77
CA GLY A 232 -22.45 4.38 25.40
C GLY A 232 -21.38 5.28 25.99
N ALA A 233 -21.74 6.43 26.50
CA ALA A 233 -20.80 7.29 27.22
C ALA A 233 -20.31 6.67 28.55
N LEU A 234 -21.14 5.80 29.17
CA LEU A 234 -20.83 5.13 30.44
C LEU A 234 -20.33 3.68 30.25
N PHE A 235 -20.73 2.97 29.18
CA PHE A 235 -20.51 1.54 28.99
C PHE A 235 -19.88 1.13 27.66
N ALA A 236 -19.24 2.03 26.93
CA ALA A 236 -18.50 1.76 25.68
C ALA A 236 -19.30 1.00 24.60
N GLY A 237 -20.61 1.14 24.55
CA GLY A 237 -21.49 0.49 23.57
C GLY A 237 -21.55 1.30 22.28
N PHE A 238 -21.10 0.69 21.16
CA PHE A 238 -21.25 1.23 19.81
C PHE A 238 -22.05 0.24 18.96
N LYS A 239 -22.84 0.78 18.01
CA LYS A 239 -23.50 -0.02 16.99
C LYS A 239 -22.79 0.18 15.66
N ASN A 240 -22.65 -0.90 14.93
CA ASN A 240 -22.20 -0.84 13.53
C ASN A 240 -23.12 0.08 12.73
N GLN A 241 -22.54 1.02 11.99
CA GLN A 241 -23.25 2.03 11.23
C GLN A 241 -22.78 2.04 9.78
N LEU A 242 -23.71 1.88 8.87
CA LEU A 242 -23.54 2.16 7.46
C LEU A 242 -24.38 3.39 7.14
N VAL A 243 -23.76 4.45 6.64
CA VAL A 243 -24.41 5.74 6.49
C VAL A 243 -24.18 6.28 5.09
N LYS A 244 -25.21 6.91 4.54
CA LYS A 244 -25.13 7.72 3.32
C LYS A 244 -25.30 9.18 3.66
N ILE A 245 -24.41 10.02 3.18
CA ILE A 245 -24.29 11.43 3.47
C ILE A 245 -24.37 12.21 2.17
N ASN A 246 -25.13 13.28 2.14
CA ASN A 246 -25.06 14.28 1.07
C ASN A 246 -23.70 14.99 1.15
N ALA A 247 -22.89 14.88 0.10
CA ALA A 247 -21.54 15.43 0.12
C ALA A 247 -21.49 16.97 0.12
N SER A 248 -22.56 17.64 -0.32
CA SER A 248 -22.61 19.11 -0.37
C SER A 248 -22.89 19.76 0.98
N ASN A 249 -23.68 19.11 1.86
CA ASN A 249 -24.17 19.75 3.09
C ASN A 249 -24.02 18.89 4.35
N GLY A 250 -23.55 17.64 4.23
CA GLY A 250 -23.33 16.74 5.37
C GLY A 250 -24.62 16.10 5.93
N ASP A 251 -25.76 16.27 5.29
CA ASP A 251 -27.01 15.66 5.73
C ASP A 251 -26.94 14.14 5.60
N ILE A 252 -27.35 13.46 6.66
CA ILE A 252 -27.47 12.00 6.64
C ILE A 252 -28.77 11.65 5.91
N LEU A 253 -28.62 11.07 4.71
CA LEU A 253 -29.75 10.67 3.87
C LEU A 253 -30.40 9.39 4.40
N TRP A 254 -29.61 8.46 4.89
CA TRP A 254 -30.06 7.30 5.62
C TRP A 254 -28.94 6.71 6.51
N ASP A 255 -29.33 5.91 7.49
CA ASP A 255 -28.50 5.25 8.48
C ASP A 255 -28.99 3.82 8.65
N ALA A 256 -28.13 2.85 8.43
CA ALA A 256 -28.42 1.43 8.51
C ALA A 256 -27.42 0.69 9.40
N SER A 257 -27.84 -0.44 9.95
CA SER A 257 -26.94 -1.35 10.67
C SER A 257 -26.53 -2.51 9.77
N PHE A 258 -25.31 -3.01 9.92
CA PHE A 258 -24.81 -4.17 9.21
C PHE A 258 -24.47 -5.32 10.17
N LEU A 259 -24.40 -6.52 9.63
CA LEU A 259 -24.00 -7.72 10.34
C LEU A 259 -22.48 -7.81 10.43
N GLY A 260 -21.99 -8.46 11.47
CA GLY A 260 -20.56 -8.71 11.70
C GLY A 260 -20.10 -8.15 13.02
N THR A 261 -19.10 -8.79 13.60
CA THR A 261 -18.48 -8.36 14.85
C THR A 261 -17.18 -7.66 14.55
N ILE A 262 -17.19 -6.34 14.62
CA ILE A 262 -16.01 -5.54 14.31
C ILE A 262 -15.53 -4.84 15.58
N GLU A 263 -14.23 -4.92 15.82
CA GLU A 263 -13.55 -4.03 16.74
C GLU A 263 -13.52 -2.62 16.14
N LYS A 264 -13.72 -1.60 16.97
CA LYS A 264 -13.73 -0.20 16.54
C LYS A 264 -12.50 0.17 15.69
N GLU A 265 -11.34 -0.31 16.12
CA GLU A 265 -10.05 -0.09 15.46
C GLU A 265 -10.01 -0.65 14.04
N LEU A 266 -10.75 -1.73 13.77
CA LEU A 266 -10.79 -2.36 12.46
C LEU A 266 -11.64 -1.60 11.45
N VAL A 267 -12.76 -1.04 11.86
CA VAL A 267 -13.62 -0.24 10.99
C VAL A 267 -12.89 1.00 10.52
N THR A 268 -12.10 1.59 11.41
CA THR A 268 -11.32 2.78 11.07
C THR A 268 -10.10 2.47 10.21
N ARG A 269 -9.64 1.22 10.14
CA ARG A 269 -8.41 0.83 9.40
C ARG A 269 -8.62 0.30 7.99
N ARG A 270 -9.79 0.42 7.39
CA ARG A 270 -10.14 0.11 5.98
C ARG A 270 -9.77 -1.29 5.43
N ALA A 271 -8.85 -2.00 6.06
CA ALA A 271 -8.17 -3.14 5.45
C ALA A 271 -9.05 -4.39 5.30
N ILE A 272 -10.20 -4.44 5.94
CA ILE A 272 -11.04 -5.64 6.05
C ILE A 272 -12.45 -5.48 5.52
N ILE A 273 -12.83 -4.25 5.20
CA ILE A 273 -14.16 -3.93 4.67
C ILE A 273 -13.98 -3.40 3.27
N ASP A 274 -14.72 -3.96 2.33
CA ASP A 274 -14.82 -3.41 1.00
C ASP A 274 -16.25 -2.99 0.69
N LEU A 275 -16.37 -1.91 -0.08
CA LEU A 275 -17.64 -1.32 -0.49
C LEU A 275 -17.63 -1.13 -2.01
N TRP A 276 -18.75 -1.46 -2.66
CA TRP A 276 -18.96 -1.21 -4.09
C TRP A 276 -20.37 -0.70 -4.32
N VAL A 277 -20.52 0.29 -5.19
CA VAL A 277 -21.83 0.72 -5.71
C VAL A 277 -21.99 0.17 -7.12
N LYS A 278 -23.08 -0.55 -7.36
CA LYS A 278 -23.48 -1.02 -8.68
C LYS A 278 -24.97 -0.75 -8.87
N GLY A 279 -25.29 0.13 -9.82
CA GLY A 279 -26.67 0.55 -10.03
C GLY A 279 -27.29 1.20 -8.79
N ASP A 280 -28.38 0.64 -8.31
CA ASP A 280 -29.12 1.06 -7.12
C ASP A 280 -28.75 0.27 -5.85
N LYS A 281 -27.68 -0.52 -5.91
CA LYS A 281 -27.23 -1.39 -4.82
C LYS A 281 -25.85 -1.00 -4.28
N LEU A 282 -25.74 -1.08 -2.98
CA LEU A 282 -24.48 -1.02 -2.25
C LEU A 282 -24.11 -2.42 -1.76
N PHE A 283 -22.95 -2.87 -2.14
CA PHE A 283 -22.35 -4.14 -1.72
C PHE A 283 -21.30 -3.87 -0.64
N MET A 284 -21.43 -4.53 0.48
CA MET A 284 -20.50 -4.46 1.59
C MET A 284 -19.93 -5.84 1.89
N TYR A 285 -18.63 -6.01 1.78
CA TYR A 285 -17.91 -7.25 2.07
C TYR A 285 -17.32 -7.19 3.47
N LEU A 286 -17.92 -8.00 4.34
CA LEU A 286 -17.48 -8.21 5.72
C LEU A 286 -18.23 -9.43 6.26
N ASP A 287 -17.51 -10.43 6.74
CA ASP A 287 -18.09 -11.72 7.19
C ASP A 287 -19.06 -12.31 6.15
N GLY A 288 -18.69 -12.21 4.87
CA GLY A 288 -19.53 -12.48 3.72
C GLY A 288 -19.93 -11.21 2.96
N LEU A 289 -20.96 -11.31 2.12
CA LEU A 289 -21.45 -10.19 1.33
C LEU A 289 -22.84 -9.74 1.81
N GLN A 290 -23.01 -8.47 2.02
CA GLN A 290 -24.26 -7.83 2.42
C GLN A 290 -24.64 -6.77 1.40
N VAL A 291 -25.88 -6.74 0.99
CA VAL A 291 -26.38 -5.86 -0.06
C VAL A 291 -27.50 -4.97 0.44
N PHE A 292 -27.35 -3.69 0.18
CA PHE A 292 -28.29 -2.66 0.65
C PHE A 292 -28.82 -1.85 -0.53
N ASN A 293 -30.04 -1.36 -0.39
CA ASN A 293 -30.65 -0.43 -1.33
C ASN A 293 -30.03 0.96 -1.17
N MET A 294 -29.53 1.52 -2.26
CA MET A 294 -28.87 2.84 -2.25
C MET A 294 -29.82 3.98 -1.93
N ALA A 295 -31.13 3.84 -2.20
CA ALA A 295 -32.09 4.92 -1.94
C ALA A 295 -32.42 5.08 -0.44
N ASN A 296 -32.53 3.98 0.31
CA ASN A 296 -33.04 3.99 1.68
C ASN A 296 -32.20 3.22 2.71
N GLY A 297 -31.10 2.59 2.32
CA GLY A 297 -30.24 1.81 3.21
C GLY A 297 -30.84 0.49 3.71
N GLN A 298 -32.00 0.07 3.20
CA GLN A 298 -32.59 -1.22 3.59
C GLN A 298 -31.75 -2.36 3.05
N LYS A 299 -31.52 -3.36 3.89
CA LYS A 299 -30.84 -4.58 3.47
C LYS A 299 -31.74 -5.36 2.51
N ILE A 300 -31.22 -5.65 1.30
CA ILE A 300 -31.93 -6.42 0.28
C ILE A 300 -31.70 -7.90 0.52
N TRP A 301 -30.44 -8.32 0.60
CA TRP A 301 -30.05 -9.70 0.85
C TRP A 301 -28.65 -9.79 1.48
N SER A 302 -28.25 -10.97 1.94
CA SER A 302 -26.90 -11.22 2.41
C SER A 302 -26.53 -12.70 2.26
N ALA A 303 -25.25 -12.95 1.91
CA ALA A 303 -24.58 -14.24 1.98
C ALA A 303 -23.50 -14.15 3.05
N THR A 304 -23.80 -14.61 4.26
CA THR A 304 -22.90 -14.53 5.41
C THR A 304 -22.19 -15.84 5.64
N TYR A 305 -20.98 -15.78 6.16
CA TYR A 305 -20.20 -16.96 6.51
C TYR A 305 -20.94 -17.83 7.54
N GLU A 306 -20.77 -19.15 7.43
CA GLU A 306 -21.29 -20.10 8.43
C GLU A 306 -20.58 -19.94 9.78
N ASN A 307 -19.34 -19.46 9.76
CA ASN A 307 -18.57 -19.09 10.92
C ASN A 307 -18.05 -17.68 10.73
N ASP A 308 -17.99 -16.89 11.80
CA ASP A 308 -17.35 -15.59 11.73
C ASP A 308 -15.83 -15.75 11.52
N MET A 309 -15.18 -14.75 10.97
CA MET A 309 -13.71 -14.73 10.82
C MET A 309 -13.00 -14.58 12.17
N GLN A 310 -13.74 -14.58 13.25
CA GLN A 310 -13.24 -14.62 14.59
C GLN A 310 -12.82 -16.05 14.91
N GLY A 311 -11.53 -16.31 14.91
CA GLY A 311 -11.04 -17.50 15.57
C GLY A 311 -11.61 -17.52 16.98
N SER A 312 -12.19 -18.65 17.42
CA SER A 312 -12.83 -18.81 18.72
C SER A 312 -11.95 -18.18 19.82
N SER A 313 -12.38 -17.06 20.35
CA SER A 313 -11.83 -16.51 21.57
C SER A 313 -12.28 -17.44 22.71
N GLY A 314 -11.57 -18.52 22.90
CA GLY A 314 -11.72 -19.28 24.11
C GLY A 314 -11.38 -18.34 25.26
N ASN A 315 -12.38 -17.90 25.99
CA ASN A 315 -12.21 -17.32 27.31
C ASN A 315 -11.61 -18.40 28.19
N SER A 316 -10.33 -18.64 28.07
CA SER A 316 -9.59 -19.36 29.08
C SER A 316 -9.31 -18.38 30.21
N LEU A 317 -10.03 -18.49 31.29
CA LEU A 317 -9.73 -17.85 32.55
C LEU A 317 -8.34 -18.23 33.11
N ILE A 318 -7.65 -19.16 32.48
CA ILE A 318 -6.34 -19.67 32.87
C ILE A 318 -5.45 -19.73 31.60
N GLY A 319 -4.70 -18.65 31.33
CA GLY A 319 -3.47 -18.68 30.53
C GLY A 319 -3.51 -19.19 29.09
N GLY A 320 -4.65 -19.26 28.43
CA GLY A 320 -4.77 -19.71 27.04
C GLY A 320 -4.28 -18.64 26.04
N LYS A 321 -3.47 -19.04 25.07
CA LYS A 321 -3.11 -18.20 23.92
C LYS A 321 -4.38 -17.67 23.26
N LYS A 322 -4.56 -16.36 23.26
CA LYS A 322 -5.66 -15.71 22.57
C LYS A 322 -5.46 -15.92 21.07
N ARG A 323 -6.47 -16.45 20.38
CA ARG A 323 -6.43 -16.58 18.93
C ARG A 323 -6.61 -15.21 18.29
N SER A 324 -5.85 -14.98 17.28
CA SER A 324 -5.88 -13.80 16.43
C SER A 324 -6.95 -13.94 15.37
N LYS A 325 -7.50 -12.82 14.94
CA LYS A 325 -8.41 -12.74 13.79
C LYS A 325 -7.56 -12.64 12.52
N MET A 326 -7.91 -13.42 11.51
CA MET A 326 -7.18 -13.47 10.24
C MET A 326 -8.08 -12.96 9.13
N TYR A 327 -7.59 -11.96 8.40
CA TYR A 327 -8.29 -11.33 7.29
C TYR A 327 -7.53 -11.53 5.98
N LYS A 328 -8.19 -11.34 4.84
CA LYS A 328 -7.63 -11.53 3.49
C LYS A 328 -7.23 -12.98 3.16
N THR A 329 -7.68 -13.96 3.92
CA THR A 329 -7.47 -15.38 3.58
C THR A 329 -8.45 -15.88 2.52
N LEU A 330 -9.48 -15.11 2.23
CA LEU A 330 -10.52 -15.37 1.24
C LEU A 330 -10.46 -14.33 0.14
N ALA A 331 -10.71 -14.77 -1.10
CA ALA A 331 -10.81 -13.86 -2.22
C ALA A 331 -11.97 -12.87 -2.02
N PRO A 332 -11.80 -11.61 -2.48
CA PRO A 332 -12.92 -10.69 -2.56
C PRO A 332 -13.99 -11.24 -3.52
N PRO A 333 -15.25 -10.81 -3.38
CA PRO A 333 -16.33 -11.24 -4.28
C PRO A 333 -16.00 -10.92 -5.74
N LEU A 334 -16.23 -11.90 -6.62
CA LEU A 334 -16.06 -11.74 -8.06
C LEU A 334 -17.42 -11.41 -8.68
N PHE A 335 -17.56 -10.19 -9.19
CA PHE A 335 -18.80 -9.71 -9.81
C PHE A 335 -18.79 -9.93 -11.31
N THR A 336 -19.92 -10.36 -11.84
CA THR A 336 -20.26 -10.36 -13.28
C THR A 336 -21.52 -9.52 -13.50
N ASP A 337 -22.06 -9.46 -14.72
CA ASP A 337 -23.22 -8.65 -15.03
C ASP A 337 -24.48 -9.09 -14.26
N ASN A 338 -24.63 -10.40 -14.05
CA ASN A 338 -25.85 -10.98 -13.46
C ASN A 338 -25.61 -11.87 -12.23
N ALA A 339 -24.36 -12.09 -11.85
CA ALA A 339 -24.03 -12.95 -10.71
C ALA A 339 -22.85 -12.42 -9.90
N VAL A 340 -22.75 -12.88 -8.66
CA VAL A 340 -21.59 -12.70 -7.81
C VAL A 340 -21.13 -14.05 -7.26
N TYR A 341 -19.83 -14.27 -7.27
CA TYR A 341 -19.18 -15.47 -6.73
C TYR A 341 -18.48 -15.07 -5.44
N ILE A 342 -18.72 -15.83 -4.40
CA ILE A 342 -18.21 -15.52 -3.06
C ILE A 342 -17.47 -16.75 -2.54
N VAL A 343 -16.24 -16.57 -2.08
CA VAL A 343 -15.53 -17.60 -1.33
C VAL A 343 -16.06 -17.58 0.09
N MET A 344 -16.69 -18.67 0.50
CA MET A 344 -17.37 -18.81 1.78
C MET A 344 -16.48 -19.52 2.81
N LEU A 345 -16.62 -19.12 4.06
CA LEU A 345 -16.06 -19.78 5.22
C LEU A 345 -17.13 -20.69 5.84
N GLY A 346 -16.85 -21.98 5.89
CA GLY A 346 -17.74 -22.95 6.52
C GLY A 346 -17.65 -22.96 8.04
N THR A 347 -18.43 -23.82 8.70
CA THR A 347 -18.52 -23.95 10.17
C THR A 347 -17.19 -24.20 10.87
N ARG A 348 -16.20 -24.73 10.16
CA ARG A 348 -14.82 -24.90 10.65
C ARG A 348 -13.89 -23.96 9.93
N ASP A 349 -12.96 -23.33 10.63
CA ASP A 349 -11.99 -22.35 10.09
C ASP A 349 -11.27 -22.80 8.82
N ARG A 350 -11.07 -24.12 8.64
CA ARG A 350 -10.38 -24.71 7.50
C ARG A 350 -11.32 -25.32 6.47
N THR A 351 -12.60 -24.99 6.51
CA THR A 351 -13.56 -25.43 5.50
C THR A 351 -13.98 -24.23 4.67
N LYS A 352 -13.73 -24.32 3.37
CA LYS A 352 -14.02 -23.25 2.42
C LYS A 352 -14.71 -23.82 1.19
N TYR A 353 -15.51 -22.99 0.55
CA TYR A 353 -16.24 -23.34 -0.68
C TYR A 353 -16.62 -22.05 -1.42
N VAL A 354 -17.16 -22.20 -2.62
CA VAL A 354 -17.62 -21.08 -3.44
C VAL A 354 -19.12 -21.14 -3.59
N GLU A 355 -19.77 -20.01 -3.43
CA GLU A 355 -21.19 -19.82 -3.76
C GLU A 355 -21.33 -18.85 -4.94
N LYS A 356 -22.30 -19.15 -5.82
CA LYS A 356 -22.74 -18.24 -6.87
C LYS A 356 -24.15 -17.77 -6.53
N HIS A 357 -24.32 -16.47 -6.47
CA HIS A 357 -25.61 -15.83 -6.22
C HIS A 357 -26.03 -15.00 -7.43
N ASP A 358 -27.33 -14.97 -7.68
CA ASP A 358 -27.93 -13.98 -8.57
C ASP A 358 -27.70 -12.58 -8.01
N LEU A 359 -27.14 -11.70 -8.82
CA LEU A 359 -26.70 -10.37 -8.37
C LEU A 359 -27.88 -9.50 -7.92
N GLU A 360 -29.05 -9.68 -8.55
CA GLU A 360 -30.24 -8.86 -8.30
C GLU A 360 -30.99 -9.32 -7.05
N SER A 361 -31.34 -10.59 -6.99
CA SER A 361 -32.18 -11.15 -5.94
C SER A 361 -31.42 -11.74 -4.76
N GLY A 362 -30.11 -11.97 -4.89
CA GLY A 362 -29.29 -12.70 -3.91
C GLY A 362 -29.61 -14.20 -3.83
N LYS A 363 -30.45 -14.73 -4.72
CA LYS A 363 -30.79 -16.16 -4.74
C LYS A 363 -29.53 -16.98 -4.96
N LEU A 364 -29.28 -17.95 -4.10
CA LEU A 364 -28.23 -18.94 -4.30
C LEU A 364 -28.54 -19.76 -5.56
N LEU A 365 -27.65 -19.69 -6.55
CA LEU A 365 -27.74 -20.46 -7.79
C LEU A 365 -27.09 -21.81 -7.64
N TRP A 366 -25.90 -21.85 -7.03
CA TRP A 366 -25.23 -23.09 -6.64
C TRP A 366 -24.18 -22.83 -5.54
N ALA A 367 -23.81 -23.88 -4.82
CA ALA A 367 -22.67 -23.94 -3.93
C ALA A 367 -21.74 -25.09 -4.35
N SER A 368 -20.44 -24.83 -4.37
CA SER A 368 -19.45 -25.86 -4.69
C SER A 368 -19.30 -26.87 -3.54
N GLU A 369 -18.57 -27.95 -3.81
CA GLU A 369 -18.12 -28.87 -2.78
C GLU A 369 -17.29 -28.15 -1.71
N LYS A 370 -17.51 -28.53 -0.44
CA LYS A 370 -16.77 -28.01 0.71
C LYS A 370 -15.37 -28.62 0.80
N ILE A 371 -14.34 -27.80 0.70
CA ILE A 371 -12.93 -28.19 0.84
C ILE A 371 -12.52 -28.08 2.30
N THR A 372 -12.42 -29.21 2.98
CA THR A 372 -11.92 -29.28 4.37
C THR A 372 -10.39 -29.28 4.38
N GLY A 373 -9.79 -28.48 5.26
CA GLY A 373 -8.34 -28.36 5.41
C GLY A 373 -7.71 -27.21 4.61
N ALA A 374 -8.50 -26.45 3.86
CA ALA A 374 -8.03 -25.24 3.18
C ALA A 374 -7.85 -24.09 4.19
N LEU A 375 -6.61 -23.59 4.31
CA LEU A 375 -6.30 -22.44 5.17
C LEU A 375 -6.69 -21.13 4.50
N CYS A 376 -6.50 -21.03 3.19
CA CYS A 376 -6.85 -19.86 2.41
C CYS A 376 -7.31 -20.22 1.00
N MET A 377 -8.13 -19.33 0.43
CA MET A 377 -8.53 -19.32 -0.97
C MET A 377 -8.50 -17.85 -1.45
N PRO A 378 -7.30 -17.31 -1.72
CA PRO A 378 -7.10 -15.87 -1.86
C PRO A 378 -7.51 -15.30 -3.21
N HIS A 379 -7.66 -16.14 -4.24
CA HIS A 379 -7.99 -15.70 -5.60
C HIS A 379 -9.06 -16.55 -6.23
N ILE A 380 -9.97 -15.89 -6.95
CA ILE A 380 -11.03 -16.46 -7.76
C ILE A 380 -11.13 -15.72 -9.09
N TYR A 381 -11.21 -16.45 -10.20
CA TYR A 381 -11.29 -15.87 -11.54
C TYR A 381 -12.35 -16.58 -12.38
N LYS A 382 -13.08 -15.80 -13.19
CA LYS A 382 -13.99 -16.35 -14.20
C LYS A 382 -13.28 -16.37 -15.55
N VAL A 383 -13.20 -17.55 -16.17
CA VAL A 383 -12.59 -17.77 -17.46
C VAL A 383 -13.53 -18.58 -18.34
N GLY A 384 -14.19 -17.95 -19.30
CA GLY A 384 -15.21 -18.59 -20.10
C GLY A 384 -16.33 -19.18 -19.24
N ASN A 385 -16.54 -20.50 -19.31
CA ASN A 385 -17.49 -21.25 -18.51
C ASN A 385 -16.86 -21.89 -17.26
N LYS A 386 -15.68 -21.47 -16.86
CA LYS A 386 -14.96 -21.99 -15.69
C LYS A 386 -14.77 -20.91 -14.63
N ILE A 387 -14.79 -21.35 -13.37
CA ILE A 387 -14.36 -20.55 -12.23
C ILE A 387 -13.09 -21.18 -11.68
N LEU A 388 -11.98 -20.50 -11.82
CA LEU A 388 -10.69 -20.93 -11.28
C LEU A 388 -10.51 -20.39 -9.87
N VAL A 389 -10.13 -21.25 -8.94
CA VAL A 389 -9.95 -20.91 -7.54
C VAL A 389 -8.58 -21.37 -7.08
N GLN A 390 -7.79 -20.45 -6.53
CA GLN A 390 -6.56 -20.81 -5.86
C GLN A 390 -6.89 -21.34 -4.47
N VAL A 391 -6.41 -22.54 -4.16
CA VAL A 391 -6.47 -23.14 -2.82
C VAL A 391 -5.07 -23.15 -2.24
N GLY A 392 -4.88 -22.48 -1.12
CA GLY A 392 -3.55 -22.29 -0.52
C GLY A 392 -2.74 -21.19 -1.18
N GLY A 393 -1.49 -21.08 -0.78
CA GLY A 393 -0.56 -20.15 -1.39
C GLY A 393 0.17 -19.25 -0.40
N LYS A 394 0.86 -18.27 -0.96
CA LYS A 394 1.50 -17.19 -0.24
C LYS A 394 0.64 -15.93 -0.36
N ILE A 395 0.18 -15.44 0.76
CA ILE A 395 -0.72 -14.30 0.84
C ILE A 395 -0.26 -13.32 1.92
N GLU A 396 -0.66 -12.09 1.76
CA GLU A 396 -0.62 -11.10 2.83
C GLU A 396 -1.80 -11.34 3.76
N VAL A 397 -1.53 -11.64 5.00
CA VAL A 397 -2.53 -11.85 6.02
C VAL A 397 -2.47 -10.73 7.04
N GLN A 398 -3.57 -10.04 7.22
CA GLN A 398 -3.73 -9.13 8.35
C GLN A 398 -4.31 -9.91 9.52
N GLU A 399 -3.49 -10.08 10.55
CA GLU A 399 -3.88 -10.71 11.79
C GLU A 399 -3.96 -9.66 12.90
N LEU A 400 -5.07 -9.64 13.64
CA LEU A 400 -5.16 -8.84 14.84
C LEU A 400 -4.80 -9.68 16.03
N ARG A 401 -3.75 -9.28 16.72
CA ARG A 401 -3.31 -9.87 17.98
C ARG A 401 -3.61 -8.95 19.12
N TYR A 402 -3.98 -9.57 20.22
CA TYR A 402 -4.16 -8.86 21.49
C TYR A 402 -2.83 -8.90 22.24
N GLU A 403 -2.12 -7.79 22.27
CA GLU A 403 -0.85 -7.68 22.98
C GLU A 403 -0.98 -6.79 24.22
N GLU A 404 -0.26 -7.15 25.27
CA GLU A 404 -0.06 -6.27 26.41
C GLU A 404 1.04 -5.26 26.07
N VAL A 405 0.64 -4.03 25.78
CA VAL A 405 1.59 -2.94 25.61
C VAL A 405 1.92 -2.38 26.98
N SER A 406 3.14 -2.61 27.45
CA SER A 406 3.66 -1.93 28.62
C SER A 406 3.84 -0.44 28.27
N SER A 407 2.83 0.38 28.56
CA SER A 407 2.96 1.82 28.40
C SER A 407 3.73 2.40 29.58
N SER A 408 4.89 2.95 29.31
CA SER A 408 5.60 3.84 30.26
C SER A 408 4.77 5.08 30.65
N SER A 409 3.67 5.36 29.94
CA SER A 409 2.69 6.41 30.27
C SER A 409 1.59 5.95 31.23
N GLY A 410 1.36 4.64 31.42
CA GLY A 410 0.42 4.11 32.42
C GLY A 410 0.85 4.34 33.87
N ALA A 411 2.15 4.44 34.10
CA ALA A 411 2.70 4.72 35.42
C ALA A 411 2.37 6.15 35.94
N ALA A 412 2.27 7.12 35.01
CA ALA A 412 1.97 8.50 35.36
C ALA A 412 0.47 8.72 35.70
N VAL A 413 -0.42 7.98 35.05
CA VAL A 413 -1.87 8.07 35.30
C VAL A 413 -2.27 7.30 36.57
N GLY A 414 -1.62 6.16 36.85
CA GLY A 414 -1.82 5.40 38.08
C GLY A 414 -1.36 6.16 39.33
N ALA A 415 -0.31 6.97 39.22
CA ALA A 415 0.18 7.82 40.32
C ALA A 415 -0.75 9.00 40.64
N LEU A 416 -1.51 9.49 39.62
CA LEU A 416 -2.46 10.60 39.80
C LEU A 416 -3.85 10.18 40.29
N THR A 417 -4.23 8.93 40.11
CA THR A 417 -5.57 8.43 40.47
C THR A 417 -5.59 7.53 41.70
N GLY A 418 -4.42 7.24 42.31
CA GLY A 418 -4.34 6.45 43.55
C GLY A 418 -4.77 4.98 43.43
N PHE A 419 -5.12 4.51 42.26
CA PHE A 419 -5.40 3.10 41.99
C PHE A 419 -4.12 2.41 41.49
N GLY A 420 -3.33 1.91 42.44
CA GLY A 420 -2.16 1.10 42.19
C GLY A 420 -2.53 -0.26 41.61
N GLY A 421 -2.69 -0.33 40.30
CA GLY A 421 -2.79 -1.56 39.55
C GLY A 421 -1.87 -1.46 38.35
N GLY A 422 -0.70 -2.08 38.42
CA GLY A 422 0.23 -2.23 37.26
C GLY A 422 -0.35 -3.15 36.20
N GLY A 423 -1.44 -2.76 35.59
CA GLY A 423 -2.04 -3.46 34.46
C GLY A 423 -1.62 -2.77 33.18
N GLY A 424 -0.78 -3.40 32.39
CA GLY A 424 -0.53 -2.99 31.02
C GLY A 424 -1.85 -2.88 30.26
N THR A 425 -2.04 -1.79 29.54
CA THR A 425 -3.22 -1.63 28.67
C THR A 425 -3.15 -2.65 27.55
N LYS A 426 -4.15 -3.50 27.47
CA LYS A 426 -4.27 -4.48 26.39
C LYS A 426 -4.75 -3.77 25.13
N GLN A 427 -3.99 -3.84 24.07
CA GLN A 427 -4.30 -3.20 22.81
C GLN A 427 -4.30 -4.22 21.67
N TRP A 428 -5.25 -4.11 20.76
CA TRP A 428 -5.23 -4.85 19.51
C TRP A 428 -4.20 -4.23 18.58
N VAL A 429 -3.21 -5.04 18.20
CA VAL A 429 -2.15 -4.64 17.28
C VAL A 429 -2.36 -5.40 15.99
N PRO A 430 -2.47 -4.72 14.83
CA PRO A 430 -2.50 -5.40 13.54
C PRO A 430 -1.11 -5.96 13.25
N TYR A 431 -1.08 -7.17 12.79
CA TYR A 431 0.11 -7.87 12.39
C TYR A 431 -0.03 -8.27 10.92
N ILE A 432 0.89 -7.83 10.08
CA ILE A 432 0.96 -8.25 8.68
C ILE A 432 2.05 -9.28 8.57
N PHE A 433 1.72 -10.45 8.08
CA PHE A 433 2.71 -11.45 7.76
C PHE A 433 2.41 -12.12 6.42
N TRP A 434 3.46 -12.59 5.80
CA TRP A 434 3.44 -13.32 4.55
C TRP A 434 3.63 -14.80 4.86
N ASP A 435 3.11 -15.66 3.98
CA ASP A 435 3.55 -17.04 3.93
C ASP A 435 2.65 -18.08 4.62
N TYR A 436 1.53 -18.34 3.99
CA TYR A 436 0.57 -19.34 4.46
C TYR A 436 0.78 -20.67 3.74
N LYS A 437 1.10 -21.75 4.49
CA LYS A 437 1.18 -23.11 3.95
C LYS A 437 -0.16 -23.82 4.12
N ASP A 438 -0.82 -24.15 3.03
CA ASP A 438 -2.06 -24.90 3.02
C ASP A 438 -1.81 -26.39 2.78
N GLN A 439 -2.58 -27.25 3.43
CA GLN A 439 -2.51 -28.70 3.21
C GLN A 439 -3.17 -29.14 1.91
N LYS A 440 -4.08 -28.32 1.38
CA LYS A 440 -4.85 -28.58 0.15
C LYS A 440 -4.39 -27.75 -1.03
N ASN A 441 -3.15 -27.24 -0.95
CA ASN A 441 -2.53 -26.39 -1.94
C ASN A 441 -2.69 -26.93 -3.38
N SER A 442 -3.54 -26.28 -4.19
CA SER A 442 -3.91 -26.71 -5.54
C SER A 442 -4.68 -25.60 -6.27
N VAL A 443 -4.89 -25.77 -7.56
CA VAL A 443 -5.88 -25.00 -8.32
C VAL A 443 -7.11 -25.86 -8.53
N LEU A 444 -8.29 -25.28 -8.29
CA LEU A 444 -9.60 -25.89 -8.49
C LEU A 444 -10.31 -25.16 -9.63
N SER A 445 -10.85 -25.91 -10.57
CA SER A 445 -11.73 -25.39 -11.62
C SER A 445 -13.14 -25.90 -11.39
N LEU A 446 -14.09 -24.99 -11.30
CA LEU A 446 -15.52 -25.29 -11.19
C LEU A 446 -16.20 -24.98 -12.51
N ASP A 447 -17.21 -25.75 -12.86
CA ASP A 447 -18.13 -25.43 -13.96
C ASP A 447 -19.04 -24.26 -13.55
N ASP A 448 -19.09 -23.21 -14.32
CA ASP A 448 -19.83 -21.98 -13.99
C ASP A 448 -21.34 -22.17 -13.92
N ALA A 449 -21.91 -23.13 -14.65
CA ALA A 449 -23.35 -23.36 -14.65
C ALA A 449 -23.80 -24.14 -13.41
N THR A 450 -22.99 -25.08 -12.93
CA THR A 450 -23.39 -26.08 -11.94
C THR A 450 -22.67 -25.99 -10.60
N GLY A 451 -21.48 -25.31 -10.55
CA GLY A 451 -20.61 -25.29 -9.38
C GLY A 451 -19.86 -26.61 -9.11
N LEU A 452 -20.04 -27.61 -9.98
CA LEU A 452 -19.36 -28.91 -9.86
C LEU A 452 -17.88 -28.77 -10.22
N THR A 453 -17.04 -29.56 -9.58
CA THR A 453 -15.61 -29.63 -9.90
C THR A 453 -15.43 -30.15 -11.31
N ALA A 454 -14.92 -29.31 -12.22
CA ALA A 454 -14.56 -29.69 -13.57
C ALA A 454 -13.22 -30.45 -13.57
N TRP A 455 -12.25 -29.88 -12.89
CA TRP A 455 -10.96 -30.51 -12.62
C TRP A 455 -10.29 -29.87 -11.39
N ARG A 456 -9.29 -30.55 -10.87
CA ARG A 456 -8.43 -30.06 -9.81
C ARG A 456 -6.99 -30.47 -10.12
N SER A 457 -6.04 -29.55 -9.99
CA SER A 457 -4.63 -29.89 -10.14
C SER A 457 -4.19 -30.90 -9.06
N GLU A 458 -3.13 -31.61 -9.31
CA GLU A 458 -2.43 -32.31 -8.25
C GLU A 458 -2.01 -31.32 -7.15
N ARG A 459 -1.73 -31.83 -5.98
CA ARG A 459 -1.29 -31.02 -4.87
C ARG A 459 0.14 -30.53 -5.13
N PHE A 460 0.34 -29.22 -5.10
CA PHE A 460 1.66 -28.63 -5.13
C PHE A 460 2.41 -28.90 -3.83
N ASP A 461 3.68 -29.25 -3.93
CA ASP A 461 4.54 -29.54 -2.77
C ASP A 461 4.86 -28.28 -1.98
N LYS A 462 4.96 -27.18 -2.68
CA LYS A 462 5.22 -25.87 -2.10
C LYS A 462 3.98 -24.98 -2.19
N ARG A 463 4.07 -23.81 -1.60
CA ARG A 463 3.01 -22.81 -1.69
C ARG A 463 2.92 -22.25 -3.08
N ILE A 464 1.72 -22.16 -3.62
CA ILE A 464 1.47 -21.33 -4.79
C ILE A 464 1.88 -19.90 -4.41
N THR A 465 2.82 -19.36 -5.15
CA THR A 465 3.27 -17.99 -4.93
C THR A 465 2.49 -17.01 -5.77
N ASP A 466 2.17 -17.41 -6.99
CA ASP A 466 1.35 -16.65 -7.90
C ASP A 466 0.87 -17.52 -9.06
N PHE A 467 -0.18 -17.07 -9.77
CA PHE A 467 -0.57 -17.63 -11.05
C PHE A 467 -1.14 -16.59 -12.02
N VAL A 468 -0.99 -16.84 -13.30
CA VAL A 468 -1.48 -15.95 -14.36
C VAL A 468 -2.24 -16.72 -15.44
N ILE A 469 -3.27 -16.09 -15.99
CA ILE A 469 -4.12 -16.64 -17.05
C ILE A 469 -3.76 -15.97 -18.37
N HIS A 470 -3.35 -16.77 -19.34
CA HIS A 470 -3.02 -16.31 -20.70
C HIS A 470 -4.16 -16.65 -21.66
N GLU A 471 -4.65 -15.65 -22.41
CA GLU A 471 -5.69 -15.74 -23.45
C GLU A 471 -6.94 -16.55 -23.06
N SER A 472 -7.28 -16.62 -21.79
CA SER A 472 -8.38 -17.45 -21.27
C SER A 472 -8.26 -18.95 -21.62
N LYS A 473 -7.08 -19.43 -21.98
CA LYS A 473 -6.82 -20.82 -22.39
C LYS A 473 -5.81 -21.51 -21.51
N THR A 474 -4.78 -20.80 -21.10
CA THR A 474 -3.65 -21.36 -20.38
C THR A 474 -3.53 -20.75 -19.00
N LEU A 475 -3.26 -21.60 -18.01
CA LEU A 475 -2.92 -21.19 -16.65
C LEU A 475 -1.46 -21.51 -16.38
N PHE A 476 -0.70 -20.51 -15.95
CA PHE A 476 0.66 -20.66 -15.47
C PHE A 476 0.72 -20.49 -13.96
N VAL A 477 1.41 -21.39 -13.25
CA VAL A 477 1.46 -21.41 -11.80
C VAL A 477 2.90 -21.54 -11.31
N GLY A 478 3.29 -20.68 -10.39
CA GLY A 478 4.56 -20.79 -9.65
C GLY A 478 4.32 -21.27 -8.22
N ASP A 479 5.03 -22.32 -7.76
CA ASP A 479 4.93 -22.80 -6.38
C ASP A 479 6.21 -22.57 -5.55
N GLY A 480 7.08 -21.70 -6.03
CA GLY A 480 8.36 -21.38 -5.42
C GLY A 480 9.51 -22.18 -6.03
N ASP A 481 9.44 -23.50 -6.05
CA ASP A 481 10.50 -24.38 -6.57
C ASP A 481 10.24 -24.82 -8.01
N GLN A 482 8.98 -24.86 -8.43
CA GLN A 482 8.51 -25.33 -9.73
C GLN A 482 7.68 -24.25 -10.45
N PHE A 483 7.56 -24.42 -11.76
CA PHE A 483 6.71 -23.62 -12.62
C PHE A 483 5.94 -24.53 -13.58
N TYR A 484 4.62 -24.36 -13.63
CA TYR A 484 3.70 -25.29 -14.29
C TYR A 484 2.86 -24.56 -15.34
N GLY A 485 2.49 -25.30 -16.40
CA GLY A 485 1.51 -24.87 -17.41
C GLY A 485 0.34 -25.86 -17.49
N TYR A 486 -0.87 -25.31 -17.45
CA TYR A 486 -2.12 -26.07 -17.53
C TYR A 486 -3.03 -25.57 -18.65
N ASP A 487 -3.69 -26.48 -19.37
CA ASP A 487 -4.84 -26.15 -20.19
C ASP A 487 -6.07 -25.91 -19.30
N ILE A 488 -6.68 -24.74 -19.38
CA ILE A 488 -7.81 -24.36 -18.51
C ILE A 488 -9.06 -25.20 -18.77
N ALA A 489 -9.31 -25.60 -20.02
CA ALA A 489 -10.51 -26.33 -20.37
C ALA A 489 -10.51 -27.75 -19.79
N SER A 490 -9.40 -28.45 -19.93
CA SER A 490 -9.24 -29.85 -19.55
C SER A 490 -8.59 -30.06 -18.17
N GLY A 491 -7.81 -29.10 -17.68
CA GLY A 491 -6.93 -29.26 -16.51
C GLY A 491 -5.67 -30.07 -16.79
N THR A 492 -5.39 -30.34 -18.08
CA THR A 492 -4.18 -31.10 -18.46
C THR A 492 -2.94 -30.26 -18.21
N GLN A 493 -2.02 -30.77 -17.40
CA GLN A 493 -0.69 -30.21 -17.23
C GLN A 493 0.15 -30.58 -18.45
N PHE A 494 0.67 -29.58 -19.17
CA PHE A 494 1.46 -29.80 -20.37
C PHE A 494 2.95 -29.56 -20.16
N PHE A 495 3.35 -28.86 -19.07
CA PHE A 495 4.72 -28.85 -18.60
C PHE A 495 4.82 -28.69 -17.07
N ASP A 496 5.98 -29.12 -16.57
CA ASP A 496 6.44 -28.95 -15.21
C ASP A 496 7.95 -28.67 -15.27
N VAL A 497 8.35 -27.49 -14.84
CA VAL A 497 9.73 -27.04 -14.94
C VAL A 497 10.28 -26.77 -13.56
N LYS A 498 11.44 -27.35 -13.28
CA LYS A 498 12.17 -27.11 -12.04
C LYS A 498 12.77 -25.70 -12.04
N HIS A 499 12.02 -24.75 -11.52
CA HIS A 499 12.40 -23.33 -11.52
C HIS A 499 13.71 -23.06 -10.77
N ASN A 500 14.02 -23.82 -9.72
CA ASN A 500 15.28 -23.71 -8.98
C ASN A 500 16.52 -23.87 -9.87
N ASP A 501 16.43 -24.59 -10.99
CA ASP A 501 17.54 -24.78 -11.92
C ASP A 501 17.89 -23.51 -12.71
N ALA A 502 17.05 -22.47 -12.64
CA ALA A 502 17.36 -21.14 -13.15
C ALA A 502 18.33 -20.35 -12.26
N ASN A 503 18.61 -20.83 -11.04
CA ASN A 503 19.52 -20.21 -10.07
C ASN A 503 19.17 -18.77 -9.62
N VAL A 504 17.92 -18.37 -9.82
CA VAL A 504 17.38 -17.04 -9.42
C VAL A 504 16.60 -17.07 -8.09
N GLY A 505 16.63 -18.18 -7.39
CA GLY A 505 15.87 -18.38 -6.14
C GLY A 505 14.44 -18.82 -6.37
N LYS A 506 13.64 -18.81 -5.33
CA LYS A 506 12.24 -19.26 -5.38
C LYS A 506 11.35 -18.27 -6.12
N ALA A 507 10.42 -18.78 -6.90
CA ALA A 507 9.39 -17.96 -7.56
C ALA A 507 8.58 -17.16 -6.54
N LYS A 508 8.30 -15.91 -6.89
CA LYS A 508 7.49 -14.98 -6.08
C LYS A 508 6.27 -14.48 -6.83
N ASP A 509 6.43 -14.21 -8.12
CA ASP A 509 5.41 -13.60 -8.96
C ASP A 509 5.54 -14.11 -10.39
N VAL A 510 4.46 -14.09 -11.17
CA VAL A 510 4.39 -14.62 -12.53
C VAL A 510 3.76 -13.57 -13.44
N ILE A 511 4.44 -13.20 -14.50
CA ILE A 511 4.02 -12.17 -15.44
C ILE A 511 3.82 -12.76 -16.82
N ASP A 512 2.65 -12.57 -17.40
CA ASP A 512 2.36 -12.85 -18.81
C ASP A 512 2.99 -11.74 -19.67
N PHE A 513 4.00 -12.08 -20.46
CA PHE A 513 4.78 -11.11 -21.22
C PHE A 513 5.06 -11.61 -22.63
N ASP A 514 4.49 -10.96 -23.65
CA ASP A 514 4.64 -11.31 -25.06
C ASP A 514 4.50 -12.82 -25.34
N ASP A 515 5.55 -13.44 -25.89
CA ASP A 515 5.65 -14.86 -26.25
C ASP A 515 6.12 -15.76 -25.08
N LYS A 516 6.40 -15.17 -23.92
CA LYS A 516 6.98 -15.85 -22.76
C LYS A 516 6.25 -15.53 -21.46
N VAL A 517 6.52 -16.31 -20.45
CA VAL A 517 6.15 -16.00 -19.07
C VAL A 517 7.41 -15.66 -18.30
N VAL A 518 7.40 -14.51 -17.64
CA VAL A 518 8.49 -14.05 -16.78
C VAL A 518 8.16 -14.38 -15.34
N VAL A 519 9.03 -15.13 -14.69
CA VAL A 519 8.89 -15.49 -13.27
C VAL A 519 9.87 -14.65 -12.45
N LEU A 520 9.33 -13.75 -11.65
CA LEU A 520 10.10 -13.03 -10.63
C LEU A 520 10.47 -13.99 -9.50
N SER A 521 11.68 -13.86 -9.01
CA SER A 521 12.23 -14.73 -7.97
C SER A 521 12.98 -13.93 -6.90
N GLU A 522 13.36 -14.62 -5.83
CA GLU A 522 14.08 -14.01 -4.70
C GLU A 522 15.40 -13.34 -5.08
N LYS A 523 15.98 -13.69 -6.23
CA LYS A 523 17.34 -13.28 -6.62
C LYS A 523 17.45 -12.91 -8.10
N GLY A 524 16.36 -12.67 -8.79
CA GLY A 524 16.33 -12.28 -10.20
C GLY A 524 15.07 -12.71 -10.92
N LEU A 525 15.15 -12.78 -12.24
CA LEU A 525 14.08 -13.20 -13.16
C LEU A 525 14.50 -14.45 -13.94
N ALA A 526 13.55 -15.29 -14.28
CA ALA A 526 13.68 -16.28 -15.34
C ALA A 526 12.47 -16.22 -16.27
N ALA A 527 12.68 -16.38 -17.56
CA ALA A 527 11.62 -16.44 -18.53
C ALA A 527 11.50 -17.83 -19.16
N TYR A 528 10.27 -18.21 -19.42
CA TYR A 528 9.93 -19.52 -19.96
C TYR A 528 9.02 -19.38 -21.18
N ASN A 529 9.20 -20.25 -22.17
CA ASN A 529 8.32 -20.36 -23.31
C ASN A 529 6.94 -20.85 -22.87
N LYS A 530 5.88 -20.19 -23.34
CA LYS A 530 4.50 -20.51 -22.97
C LYS A 530 4.03 -21.89 -23.44
N LYS A 531 4.64 -22.44 -24.50
CA LYS A 531 4.19 -23.70 -25.11
C LYS A 531 4.72 -24.94 -24.39
N ASP A 532 5.98 -24.91 -23.97
CA ASP A 532 6.67 -26.12 -23.49
C ASP A 532 7.44 -25.89 -22.18
N GLY A 533 7.40 -24.68 -21.62
CA GLY A 533 8.12 -24.35 -20.40
C GLY A 533 9.65 -24.32 -20.55
N SER A 534 10.20 -24.41 -21.79
CA SER A 534 11.65 -24.30 -21.99
C SER A 534 12.14 -22.91 -21.53
N ARG A 535 13.26 -22.87 -20.82
CA ARG A 535 13.82 -21.62 -20.32
C ARG A 535 14.40 -20.78 -21.45
N VAL A 536 13.88 -19.56 -21.63
CA VAL A 536 14.33 -18.58 -22.61
C VAL A 536 15.59 -17.87 -22.08
N TYR A 537 15.53 -17.37 -20.84
CA TYR A 537 16.67 -16.75 -20.16
C TYR A 537 16.55 -16.88 -18.64
N ALA A 538 17.64 -16.58 -17.96
CA ALA A 538 17.66 -16.27 -16.53
C ALA A 538 18.67 -15.13 -16.30
N THR A 539 18.32 -14.19 -15.45
CA THR A 539 19.21 -13.08 -15.10
C THR A 539 20.40 -13.55 -14.25
N GLU A 540 21.43 -12.72 -14.17
CA GLU A 540 22.41 -12.88 -13.13
C GLU A 540 21.78 -12.75 -11.73
N LYS A 541 22.42 -13.42 -10.76
CA LYS A 541 21.93 -13.47 -9.39
C LYS A 541 22.01 -12.11 -8.69
N ILE A 542 20.88 -11.54 -8.39
CA ILE A 542 20.71 -10.33 -7.60
C ILE A 542 20.51 -10.73 -6.12
N LYS A 543 21.17 -10.04 -5.21
CA LYS A 543 21.09 -10.38 -3.79
C LYS A 543 19.86 -9.76 -3.12
N GLY A 544 18.77 -10.53 -2.98
CA GLY A 544 17.62 -10.18 -2.15
C GLY A 544 16.67 -9.15 -2.70
N VAL A 545 15.83 -9.63 -3.56
CA VAL A 545 14.69 -8.87 -4.10
C VAL A 545 13.59 -8.83 -3.05
N ASP A 546 13.18 -7.65 -2.63
CA ASP A 546 12.07 -7.45 -1.69
C ASP A 546 10.94 -6.58 -2.23
N TYR A 547 11.19 -5.82 -3.31
CA TYR A 547 10.18 -5.01 -3.99
C TYR A 547 10.40 -4.98 -5.49
N PHE A 548 9.32 -4.81 -6.27
CA PHE A 548 9.41 -4.85 -7.73
C PHE A 548 8.29 -4.07 -8.40
N TYR A 549 8.60 -3.55 -9.60
CA TYR A 549 7.65 -2.87 -10.48
C TYR A 549 7.88 -3.35 -11.90
N ALA A 550 6.81 -3.79 -12.58
CA ALA A 550 6.83 -4.04 -14.02
C ALA A 550 6.23 -2.82 -14.73
N ILE A 551 7.00 -2.16 -15.59
CA ILE A 551 6.55 -0.99 -16.36
C ILE A 551 7.02 -1.15 -17.79
N GLY A 552 6.09 -1.32 -18.72
CA GLY A 552 6.42 -1.62 -20.11
C GLY A 552 7.29 -2.87 -20.22
N ASN A 553 8.41 -2.78 -20.91
CA ASN A 553 9.38 -3.87 -21.05
C ASN A 553 10.40 -3.93 -19.91
N ASN A 554 10.34 -3.01 -18.96
CA ASN A 554 11.29 -2.90 -17.88
C ASN A 554 10.74 -3.50 -16.60
N TYR A 555 11.61 -4.21 -15.89
CA TYR A 555 11.36 -4.71 -14.57
C TYR A 555 12.33 -4.07 -13.59
N PHE A 556 11.78 -3.37 -12.59
CA PHE A 556 12.57 -2.73 -11.56
C PHE A 556 12.56 -3.57 -10.30
N LEU A 557 13.72 -4.04 -9.90
CA LEU A 557 13.92 -4.82 -8.67
C LEU A 557 14.61 -3.98 -7.61
N ARG A 558 14.08 -3.98 -6.40
CA ARG A 558 14.69 -3.29 -5.26
C ARG A 558 15.36 -4.27 -4.31
N ASP A 559 16.62 -3.99 -3.94
CA ASP A 559 17.36 -4.67 -2.88
C ASP A 559 17.55 -3.70 -1.70
N GLN A 560 16.89 -3.97 -0.58
CA GLN A 560 16.98 -3.17 0.65
C GLN A 560 17.95 -3.70 1.69
N ARG A 561 18.65 -4.80 1.45
CA ARG A 561 19.49 -5.42 2.46
C ARG A 561 20.68 -4.56 2.83
N ASN A 562 21.11 -4.66 4.09
CA ASN A 562 22.28 -3.97 4.63
C ASN A 562 22.23 -2.45 4.53
N SER A 563 21.07 -1.83 4.70
CA SER A 563 20.89 -0.37 4.58
C SER A 563 21.28 0.18 3.19
N LYS A 564 21.32 -0.67 2.18
CA LYS A 564 21.54 -0.29 0.79
C LYS A 564 20.21 -0.37 0.07
N ASN A 565 19.78 0.74 -0.46
CA ASN A 565 18.62 0.81 -1.33
C ASN A 565 19.13 0.85 -2.76
N ILE A 566 19.00 -0.28 -3.49
CA ILE A 566 19.47 -0.42 -4.86
C ILE A 566 18.27 -0.81 -5.72
N ILE A 567 18.03 -0.07 -6.79
CA ILE A 567 17.12 -0.45 -7.85
C ILE A 567 17.91 -0.94 -9.05
N TYR A 568 17.56 -2.10 -9.55
CA TYR A 568 18.04 -2.67 -10.79
C TYR A 568 16.94 -2.54 -11.85
N GLY A 569 17.29 -2.07 -13.03
CA GLY A 569 16.42 -2.14 -14.20
C GLY A 569 16.81 -3.33 -15.06
N ILE A 570 15.86 -4.19 -15.38
CA ILE A 570 16.04 -5.40 -16.19
C ILE A 570 15.11 -5.33 -17.39
N ASP A 571 15.62 -5.62 -18.55
CA ASP A 571 14.84 -5.79 -19.76
C ASP A 571 14.13 -7.15 -19.75
N MET A 572 12.81 -7.16 -19.73
CA MET A 572 12.02 -8.40 -19.74
C MET A 572 12.05 -9.12 -21.09
N THR A 573 12.49 -8.47 -22.16
CA THR A 573 12.57 -9.11 -23.49
C THR A 573 13.69 -10.15 -23.55
N ASN A 574 14.83 -9.87 -22.91
CA ASN A 574 16.04 -10.69 -22.98
C ASN A 574 16.68 -11.03 -21.63
N GLY A 575 16.22 -10.43 -20.53
CA GLY A 575 16.76 -10.64 -19.18
C GLY A 575 18.04 -9.87 -18.88
N GLU A 576 18.47 -8.96 -19.73
CA GLU A 576 19.67 -8.17 -19.50
C GLU A 576 19.44 -7.09 -18.46
N THR A 577 20.42 -6.91 -17.57
CA THR A 577 20.41 -5.81 -16.61
C THR A 577 20.87 -4.54 -17.30
N LYS A 578 19.94 -3.61 -17.57
CA LYS A 578 20.23 -2.30 -18.14
C LYS A 578 21.09 -1.44 -17.21
N GLY A 579 20.90 -1.56 -15.92
CA GLY A 579 21.68 -0.80 -14.95
C GLY A 579 21.17 -0.91 -13.52
N SER A 580 21.80 -0.17 -12.64
CA SER A 580 21.36 -0.04 -11.25
C SER A 580 21.61 1.35 -10.69
N VAL A 581 20.74 1.76 -9.78
CA VAL A 581 20.88 2.99 -8.98
C VAL A 581 20.91 2.59 -7.51
N GLN A 582 21.99 2.95 -6.83
CA GLN A 582 22.09 2.78 -5.38
C GLN A 582 21.98 4.14 -4.69
N SER A 583 20.94 4.34 -3.90
CA SER A 583 20.86 5.50 -3.00
C SER A 583 21.94 5.40 -1.93
N LYS A 584 22.61 6.51 -1.65
CA LYS A 584 23.57 6.61 -0.54
C LYS A 584 22.93 7.03 0.78
N GLY A 585 21.61 7.13 0.82
CA GLY A 585 20.86 7.29 2.07
C GLY A 585 21.14 6.09 2.99
N LYS A 586 21.21 6.29 4.29
CA LYS A 586 21.01 5.17 5.23
C LYS A 586 19.62 4.65 4.90
N GLY A 587 19.49 3.34 4.62
CA GLY A 587 18.22 2.70 4.41
C GLY A 587 17.28 3.22 5.45
N GLY A 588 16.35 4.06 5.03
CA GLY A 588 15.47 4.73 5.95
C GLY A 588 14.61 3.68 6.60
N SER A 589 14.25 3.91 7.80
CA SER A 589 13.02 3.37 8.35
C SER A 589 11.94 3.45 7.25
N PRO A 590 11.13 2.41 7.02
CA PRO A 590 10.00 2.43 6.09
C PRO A 590 9.08 3.65 6.24
N LYS A 591 9.25 4.37 7.34
CA LYS A 591 8.53 5.58 7.71
C LYS A 591 8.80 6.79 6.79
N TYR A 592 9.90 6.82 6.01
CA TYR A 592 10.35 8.06 5.37
C TYR A 592 10.93 7.86 3.97
N GLY A 593 10.20 7.23 3.06
CA GLY A 593 10.62 7.11 1.66
C GLY A 593 12.01 6.50 1.48
N ASP A 594 12.19 5.75 0.45
CA ASP A 594 13.36 4.88 0.30
C ASP A 594 14.61 5.55 -0.27
N GLY A 595 14.60 6.85 -0.44
CA GLY A 595 15.66 7.58 -1.14
C GLY A 595 15.67 7.34 -2.65
N ILE A 596 14.69 6.63 -3.18
CA ILE A 596 14.51 6.37 -4.61
C ILE A 596 13.00 6.34 -4.90
N ASP A 597 12.61 6.99 -6.00
CA ASP A 597 11.27 6.94 -6.57
C ASP A 597 11.37 6.72 -8.08
N ILE A 598 10.34 6.17 -8.70
CA ILE A 598 10.28 5.86 -10.13
C ILE A 598 9.02 6.50 -10.69
N THR A 599 9.13 7.14 -11.86
CA THR A 599 7.97 7.68 -12.56
C THR A 599 7.00 6.57 -13.00
N GLU A 600 5.71 6.89 -13.12
CA GLU A 600 4.68 5.92 -13.48
C GLU A 600 4.90 5.28 -14.85
N ASP A 601 5.53 6.01 -15.79
CA ASP A 601 5.92 5.51 -17.10
C ASP A 601 7.21 4.67 -17.10
N GLY A 602 7.95 4.65 -15.97
CA GLY A 602 9.22 3.94 -15.83
C GLY A 602 10.38 4.57 -16.57
N GLU A 603 10.22 5.78 -17.13
CA GLU A 603 11.28 6.43 -17.89
C GLU A 603 12.37 7.03 -17.02
N TYR A 604 12.01 7.43 -15.77
CA TYR A 604 12.95 8.10 -14.88
C TYR A 604 12.96 7.51 -13.48
N ILE A 605 14.15 7.51 -12.90
CA ILE A 605 14.39 7.19 -11.50
C ILE A 605 14.89 8.46 -10.81
N PHE A 606 14.30 8.78 -9.66
CA PHE A 606 14.77 9.83 -8.78
C PHE A 606 15.50 9.24 -7.60
N ALA A 607 16.76 9.62 -7.40
CA ALA A 607 17.56 9.22 -6.23
C ALA A 607 17.88 10.44 -5.38
N PHE A 608 17.74 10.34 -4.06
CA PHE A 608 18.09 11.44 -3.18
C PHE A 608 18.90 11.02 -1.95
N LYS A 609 19.66 11.96 -1.43
CA LYS A 609 20.40 11.81 -0.19
C LYS A 609 20.57 13.14 0.52
N GLY A 610 19.87 13.32 1.62
CA GLY A 610 19.93 14.56 2.38
C GLY A 610 19.39 15.72 1.55
N ARG A 611 20.27 16.61 1.07
CA ARG A 611 19.88 17.73 0.18
C ARG A 611 19.95 17.39 -1.30
N LYS A 612 20.74 16.40 -1.67
CA LYS A 612 21.00 16.07 -3.08
C LYS A 612 19.89 15.20 -3.66
N VAL A 613 19.47 15.57 -4.86
CA VAL A 613 18.52 14.82 -5.68
C VAL A 613 19.05 14.70 -7.11
N GLU A 614 18.78 13.58 -7.75
CA GLU A 614 19.24 13.27 -9.09
C GLU A 614 18.11 12.65 -9.89
N LYS A 615 17.83 13.17 -11.09
CA LYS A 615 16.94 12.56 -12.08
C LYS A 615 17.77 11.73 -13.04
N ILE A 616 17.42 10.47 -13.19
CA ILE A 616 18.17 9.48 -13.94
C ILE A 616 17.24 8.90 -14.99
N LYS A 617 17.65 8.95 -16.26
CA LYS A 617 16.92 8.32 -17.35
C LYS A 617 17.23 6.83 -17.39
N VAL A 618 16.18 6.03 -17.52
CA VAL A 618 16.26 4.61 -17.85
C VAL A 618 16.30 4.54 -19.38
N ASN A 619 17.44 4.18 -19.95
CA ASN A 619 17.54 4.05 -21.39
C ASN A 619 16.79 2.78 -21.84
N ASN A 620 15.91 2.93 -22.81
CA ASN A 620 15.13 1.84 -23.42
C ASN A 620 15.98 1.05 -24.41
#